data_feb91f11c43073664d692a84d5bb9bae
#
_entry.id   feb91f11c43073664d692a84d5bb9bae
#
_cell.length_a   1.000
_cell.length_b   1.000
_cell.length_c   1.000
_cell.angle_alpha   90.00
_cell.angle_beta   90.00
_cell.angle_gamma   90.00
#
_symmetry.space_group_name_H-M   'P 1'
#
loop_
_entity.id
_entity.type
_entity.pdbx_description
1 polymer ?
#
loop_
_entity_poly.entity_id
_entity_poly.type
_entity_poly.pdbx_seq_one_letter_code
_entity_poly.pdbx_strand_id
1 'polypeptide(L)' 'MTDSATTTYSVPEISCGHCKATIEEAVHALGSVDRVDVDVDAKTVTVQGGDSHAIEAAIEAAGYDVAH' A
#
# COMPACT_ATOMS: atom_id res chain seq x y z
N MET A 1 6.59 23.03 -7.13
CA MET A 1 6.06 21.90 -7.28
C MET A 1 6.13 21.00 -6.15
N THR A 2 5.11 20.55 -5.81
CA THR A 2 5.02 19.78 -4.68
C THR A 2 5.04 18.38 -5.02
N ASP A 3 5.93 17.64 -4.49
CA ASP A 3 5.90 16.29 -4.70
C ASP A 3 5.17 15.64 -3.65
N SER A 4 4.12 14.98 -3.95
CA SER A 4 3.55 14.06 -3.03
C SER A 4 4.57 13.00 -2.84
N ALA A 5 4.91 12.69 -1.64
CA ALA A 5 5.84 11.63 -1.38
C ALA A 5 5.25 10.33 -1.92
N THR A 6 5.91 9.73 -2.87
CA THR A 6 5.48 8.47 -3.44
C THR A 6 6.40 7.38 -2.93
N THR A 7 5.83 6.37 -2.31
CA THR A 7 6.59 5.27 -1.74
C THR A 7 6.07 3.96 -2.31
N THR A 8 6.97 3.10 -2.73
CA THR A 8 6.62 1.78 -3.24
C THR A 8 7.04 0.73 -2.23
N TYR A 9 6.10 -0.15 -1.91
CA TYR A 9 6.34 -1.22 -0.96
C TYR A 9 6.27 -2.55 -1.68
N SER A 10 7.16 -3.45 -1.35
CA SER A 10 7.14 -4.78 -1.91
C SER A 10 6.33 -5.68 -1.00
N VAL A 11 5.28 -6.30 -1.54
CA VAL A 11 4.41 -7.16 -0.77
C VAL A 11 4.30 -8.49 -1.53
N PRO A 12 5.26 -9.38 -1.33
CA PRO A 12 5.32 -10.62 -2.13
C PRO A 12 4.12 -11.54 -1.93
N GLU A 13 3.32 -11.29 -0.92
CA GLU A 13 2.13 -12.11 -0.69
C GLU A 13 0.96 -11.74 -1.57
N ILE A 14 1.04 -10.64 -2.29
CA ILE A 14 -0.01 -10.28 -3.24
C ILE A 14 -0.04 -11.33 -4.35
N SER A 15 -1.19 -11.98 -4.53
CA SER A 15 -1.29 -13.02 -5.54
C SER A 15 -2.57 -12.95 -6.35
N CYS A 16 -3.50 -12.06 -6.01
CA CYS A 16 -4.75 -11.98 -6.74
C CYS A 16 -5.42 -10.63 -6.54
N GLY A 17 -6.46 -10.38 -7.30
CA GLY A 17 -7.18 -9.10 -7.21
C GLY A 17 -7.86 -8.87 -5.88
N HIS A 18 -8.17 -9.93 -5.17
CA HIS A 18 -8.76 -9.79 -3.84
C HIS A 18 -7.78 -9.15 -2.87
N CYS A 19 -6.52 -9.53 -2.96
CA CYS A 19 -5.47 -8.94 -2.13
C CYS A 19 -5.33 -7.45 -2.44
N LYS A 20 -5.42 -7.10 -3.72
CA LYS A 20 -5.35 -5.72 -4.14
C LYS A 20 -6.44 -4.90 -3.46
N ALA A 21 -7.68 -5.36 -3.50
CA ALA A 21 -8.78 -4.62 -2.91
C ALA A 21 -8.61 -4.49 -1.41
N THR A 22 -8.17 -5.56 -0.74
CA THR A 22 -7.99 -5.55 0.69
C THR A 22 -6.93 -4.52 1.10
N ILE A 23 -5.82 -4.48 0.40
CA ILE A 23 -4.75 -3.55 0.71
C ILE A 23 -5.19 -2.12 0.43
N GLU A 24 -5.88 -1.90 -0.69
CA GLU A 24 -6.37 -0.57 -1.02
C GLU A 24 -7.29 -0.04 0.06
N GLU A 25 -8.22 -0.86 0.53
CA GLU A 25 -9.12 -0.45 1.57
C GLU A 25 -8.40 -0.13 2.87
N ALA A 26 -7.45 -0.98 3.24
CA ALA A 26 -6.72 -0.77 4.48
C ALA A 26 -5.94 0.53 4.46
N VAL A 27 -5.30 0.84 3.34
CA VAL A 27 -4.50 2.05 3.23
C VAL A 27 -5.39 3.28 3.13
N HIS A 28 -6.48 3.20 2.36
CA HIS A 28 -7.40 4.32 2.26
C HIS A 28 -8.05 4.66 3.60
N ALA A 29 -8.21 3.68 4.46
CA ALA A 29 -8.80 3.91 5.78
C ALA A 29 -7.96 4.84 6.65
N LEU A 30 -6.70 5.04 6.31
CA LEU A 30 -5.86 5.96 7.06
C LEU A 30 -6.28 7.42 6.88
N GLY A 31 -6.88 7.72 5.74
CA GLY A 31 -7.40 9.07 5.49
C GLY A 31 -6.37 10.11 5.12
N SER A 32 -5.08 9.81 5.22
CA SER A 32 -4.02 10.76 4.90
C SER A 32 -3.33 10.44 3.58
N VAL A 33 -3.82 9.43 2.87
CA VAL A 33 -3.22 8.96 1.63
C VAL A 33 -3.97 9.56 0.45
N ASP A 34 -3.24 10.10 -0.52
CA ASP A 34 -3.86 10.67 -1.72
C ASP A 34 -4.21 9.59 -2.72
N ARG A 35 -3.35 8.60 -2.88
CA ARG A 35 -3.56 7.61 -3.91
C ARG A 35 -2.86 6.31 -3.55
N VAL A 36 -3.49 5.20 -3.87
CA VAL A 36 -2.93 3.87 -3.68
C VAL A 36 -3.03 3.12 -5.00
N ASP A 37 -1.93 2.50 -5.40
CA ASP A 37 -1.91 1.70 -6.61
C ASP A 37 -1.26 0.37 -6.29
N VAL A 38 -1.99 -0.71 -6.41
CA VAL A 38 -1.49 -2.05 -6.13
C VAL A 38 -1.27 -2.77 -7.44
N ASP A 39 -0.04 -3.24 -7.65
CA ASP A 39 0.29 -3.98 -8.85
C ASP A 39 0.44 -5.46 -8.49
N VAL A 40 -0.52 -6.25 -8.92
CA VAL A 40 -0.54 -7.68 -8.60
C VAL A 40 0.60 -8.42 -9.31
N ASP A 41 0.90 -8.00 -10.53
CA ASP A 41 1.96 -8.65 -11.29
C ASP A 41 3.34 -8.41 -10.68
N ALA A 42 3.60 -7.18 -10.31
CA ALA A 42 4.87 -6.81 -9.69
C ALA A 42 4.88 -7.07 -8.20
N LYS A 43 3.72 -7.30 -7.61
CA LYS A 43 3.55 -7.53 -6.17
C LYS A 43 4.03 -6.34 -5.36
N THR A 44 3.66 -5.15 -5.84
CA THR A 44 4.06 -3.91 -5.19
C THR A 44 2.85 -3.05 -4.88
N VAL A 45 3.01 -2.20 -3.88
CA VAL A 45 1.99 -1.22 -3.51
C VAL A 45 2.65 0.14 -3.58
N THR A 46 2.14 1.02 -4.44
CA THR A 46 2.64 2.37 -4.57
C THR A 46 1.64 3.32 -3.94
N VAL A 47 2.09 4.12 -3.00
CA VAL A 47 1.23 5.01 -2.24
C VAL A 47 1.75 6.43 -2.37
N GLN A 48 0.84 7.36 -2.66
CA GLN A 48 1.16 8.77 -2.70
C GLN A 48 0.58 9.43 -1.46
N GLY A 49 1.42 10.13 -0.74
CA GLY A 49 1.02 10.81 0.48
C GLY A 49 1.03 9.87 1.67
N GLY A 50 0.57 10.37 2.80
CA GLY A 50 0.49 9.59 4.02
C GLY A 50 1.82 9.41 4.72
N ASP A 51 1.77 8.63 5.79
CA ASP A 51 2.93 8.34 6.60
C ASP A 51 3.35 6.90 6.34
N SER A 52 4.62 6.69 6.00
CA SER A 52 5.08 5.35 5.64
C SER A 52 4.89 4.34 6.76
N HIS A 53 5.10 4.75 8.01
CA HIS A 53 4.88 3.85 9.13
C HIS A 53 3.42 3.43 9.25
N ALA A 54 2.51 4.38 9.07
CA ALA A 54 1.09 4.07 9.15
C ALA A 54 0.66 3.18 8.00
N ILE A 55 1.23 3.41 6.82
CA ILE A 55 0.91 2.62 5.65
C ILE A 55 1.39 1.18 5.83
N GLU A 56 2.62 1.01 6.30
CA GLU A 56 3.13 -0.33 6.57
C GLU A 56 2.30 -1.05 7.61
N ALA A 57 1.92 -0.34 8.67
CA ALA A 57 1.11 -0.95 9.71
C ALA A 57 -0.25 -1.36 9.17
N ALA A 58 -0.83 -0.55 8.28
CA ALA A 58 -2.13 -0.88 7.70
C ALA A 58 -2.04 -2.13 6.82
N ILE A 59 -0.97 -2.24 6.03
CA ILE A 59 -0.78 -3.40 5.17
C ILE A 59 -0.59 -4.65 6.03
N GLU A 60 0.21 -4.54 7.09
CA GLU A 60 0.44 -5.68 7.98
C GLU A 60 -0.84 -6.06 8.72
N ALA A 61 -1.63 -5.08 9.12
CA ALA A 61 -2.88 -5.35 9.80
C ALA A 61 -3.88 -6.06 8.88
N ALA A 62 -3.74 -5.88 7.58
CA ALA A 62 -4.58 -6.57 6.61
C ALA A 62 -4.11 -8.01 6.39
N GLY A 63 -2.99 -8.40 6.96
CA GLY A 63 -2.51 -9.77 6.88
C GLY A 63 -1.39 -9.98 5.87
N TYR A 64 -0.74 -8.91 5.43
CA TYR A 64 0.33 -9.00 4.44
C TYR A 64 1.61 -8.42 4.99
N ASP A 65 2.73 -9.05 4.65
CA ASP A 65 4.04 -8.55 5.08
C ASP A 65 4.60 -7.61 4.04
N VAL A 66 5.22 -6.55 4.52
CA VAL A 66 5.93 -5.62 3.65
C VAL A 66 7.40 -6.01 3.67
N ALA A 67 7.95 -6.29 2.49
CA ALA A 67 9.36 -6.63 2.38
C ALA A 67 10.17 -5.33 2.32
N HIS A 68 11.21 -5.27 3.11
CA HIS A 68 12.04 -4.06 3.17
C HIS A 68 13.37 -4.25 2.47
#